data_36fc5cba220fe0ca81f5ca781cdd951c
#
_entry.id   36fc5cba220fe0ca81f5ca781cdd951c
#
_cell.length_a   1.000
_cell.length_b   1.000
_cell.length_c   1.000
_cell.angle_alpha   90.00
_cell.angle_beta   90.00
_cell.angle_gamma   90.00
#
_symmetry.space_group_name_H-M   'P 1'
#
loop_
_entity.id
_entity.type
_entity.pdbx_description
1 polymer ?
#
loop_
_entity_poly.entity_id
_entity_poly.type
_entity_poly.pdbx_seq_one_letter_code
_entity_poly.pdbx_strand_id
1 'polypeptide(L)'
;MSVLAGKVIVESGGVREAQSLAGAVGIMQLSPAALDDCRLEAPFRLHRLAQIDCALYLLEQNHRNLKPVFDEAFGHLAAPKADSLYQMLLVQTYHSGIGRVTALLNDPSLNGAALYFAEHAERFSAGDIALGMVFHNLGQEELGFAALYYVADVAIATEAACDRVHDLPGCGAERSGIR
;
A
#
# COMPACT_ATOMS: atom_id res chain seq x y z
N MET A 1 5.35 8.41 -7.93
CA MET A 1 4.22 9.28 -8.39
C MET A 1 3.14 8.46 -9.10
N SER A 2 3.49 7.52 -9.99
CA SER A 2 2.51 6.66 -10.69
C SER A 2 1.61 5.85 -9.74
N VAL A 3 2.16 5.28 -8.66
CA VAL A 3 1.38 4.55 -7.64
C VAL A 3 0.31 5.43 -6.97
N LEU A 4 0.54 6.73 -6.80
CA LEU A 4 -0.50 7.64 -6.29
C LEU A 4 -1.67 7.79 -7.26
N ALA A 5 -1.41 7.80 -8.57
CA ALA A 5 -2.49 7.83 -9.57
C ALA A 5 -3.33 6.54 -9.49
N GLY A 6 -2.69 5.38 -9.38
CA GLY A 6 -3.38 4.11 -9.13
C GLY A 6 -4.23 4.15 -7.85
N LYS A 7 -3.68 4.67 -6.76
CA LYS A 7 -4.44 4.85 -5.49
C LYS A 7 -5.67 5.76 -5.68
N VAL A 8 -5.53 6.92 -6.30
CA VAL A 8 -6.68 7.81 -6.58
C VAL A 8 -7.79 7.08 -7.34
N ILE A 9 -7.42 6.25 -8.32
CA ILE A 9 -8.38 5.47 -9.10
C ILE A 9 -9.10 4.45 -8.21
N VAL A 10 -8.36 3.69 -7.42
CA VAL A 10 -8.92 2.64 -6.55
C VAL A 10 -9.76 3.24 -5.42
N GLU A 11 -9.29 4.31 -4.77
CA GLU A 11 -9.95 4.90 -3.61
C GLU A 11 -11.27 5.61 -3.98
N SER A 12 -11.30 6.31 -5.10
CA SER A 12 -12.44 7.20 -5.39
C SER A 12 -12.82 7.33 -6.87
N GLY A 13 -12.06 6.72 -7.78
CA GLY A 13 -12.17 7.03 -9.21
C GLY A 13 -11.86 8.50 -9.55
N GLY A 14 -11.16 9.23 -8.66
CA GLY A 14 -10.86 10.65 -8.80
C GLY A 14 -12.03 11.58 -8.40
N VAL A 15 -13.11 11.04 -7.82
CA VAL A 15 -14.28 11.82 -7.38
C VAL A 15 -13.91 12.62 -6.14
N ARG A 16 -13.98 13.95 -6.25
CA ARG A 16 -13.55 14.88 -5.18
C ARG A 16 -14.38 14.75 -3.91
N GLU A 17 -15.69 14.57 -4.07
CA GLU A 17 -16.66 14.51 -2.99
C GLU A 17 -16.95 13.06 -2.54
N ALA A 18 -16.12 12.09 -2.96
CA ALA A 18 -16.29 10.71 -2.55
C ALA A 18 -16.28 10.59 -1.01
N GLN A 19 -17.20 9.81 -0.48
CA GLN A 19 -17.32 9.53 0.96
C GLN A 19 -17.66 8.07 1.18
N SER A 20 -16.91 7.40 2.04
CA SER A 20 -17.20 6.03 2.44
C SER A 20 -18.15 5.97 3.64
N LEU A 21 -18.75 4.80 3.88
CA LEU A 21 -19.58 4.56 5.08
C LEU A 21 -18.79 4.70 6.39
N ALA A 22 -17.48 4.48 6.35
CA ALA A 22 -16.58 4.65 7.49
C ALA A 22 -16.12 6.10 7.69
N GLY A 23 -16.60 7.05 6.88
CA GLY A 23 -16.30 8.47 6.99
C GLY A 23 -14.99 8.90 6.32
N ALA A 24 -14.36 8.05 5.54
CA ALA A 24 -13.22 8.46 4.71
C ALA A 24 -13.71 9.37 3.58
N VAL A 25 -12.92 10.40 3.21
CA VAL A 25 -13.37 11.44 2.27
C VAL A 25 -12.35 11.74 1.17
N GLY A 26 -12.87 12.20 0.03
CA GLY A 26 -12.12 12.80 -1.06
C GLY A 26 -11.40 11.82 -1.96
N ILE A 27 -10.53 12.35 -2.83
CA ILE A 27 -9.87 11.55 -3.87
C ILE A 27 -8.92 10.47 -3.31
N MET A 28 -8.39 10.66 -2.11
CA MET A 28 -7.47 9.74 -1.44
C MET A 28 -8.16 8.92 -0.33
N GLN A 29 -9.48 9.09 -0.14
CA GLN A 29 -10.26 8.41 0.90
C GLN A 29 -9.59 8.48 2.29
N LEU A 30 -9.18 9.70 2.68
CA LEU A 30 -8.55 9.91 3.97
C LEU A 30 -9.55 9.72 5.10
N SER A 31 -9.22 8.87 6.06
CA SER A 31 -10.03 8.66 7.26
C SER A 31 -10.03 9.92 8.15
N PRO A 32 -10.97 10.08 9.08
CA PRO A 32 -10.95 11.17 10.05
C PRO A 32 -9.61 11.25 10.80
N ALA A 33 -9.06 10.14 11.26
CA ALA A 33 -7.76 10.09 11.94
C ALA A 33 -6.62 10.57 11.02
N ALA A 34 -6.59 10.13 9.75
CA ALA A 34 -5.60 10.59 8.78
C ALA A 34 -5.68 12.11 8.52
N LEU A 35 -6.89 12.66 8.45
CA LEU A 35 -7.07 14.10 8.29
C LEU A 35 -6.55 14.89 9.50
N ASP A 36 -6.75 14.35 10.71
CA ASP A 36 -6.26 14.95 11.95
C ASP A 36 -4.72 14.84 12.06
N ASP A 37 -4.13 13.70 11.70
CA ASP A 37 -2.67 13.50 11.64
C ASP A 37 -2.01 14.50 10.69
N CYS A 38 -2.64 14.77 9.54
CA CYS A 38 -2.19 15.78 8.58
C CYS A 38 -2.55 17.22 8.96
N ARG A 39 -3.32 17.41 10.03
CA ARG A 39 -3.84 18.72 10.44
C ARG A 39 -4.63 19.45 9.35
N LEU A 40 -5.38 18.68 8.54
CA LEU A 40 -6.20 19.24 7.47
C LEU A 40 -7.46 19.88 8.03
N GLU A 41 -7.49 21.22 8.00
CA GLU A 41 -8.66 22.00 8.40
C GLU A 41 -9.85 21.74 7.45
N ALA A 42 -11.07 21.91 7.99
CA ALA A 42 -12.32 21.60 7.30
C ALA A 42 -12.42 22.17 5.86
N PRO A 43 -12.02 23.42 5.56
CA PRO A 43 -12.10 23.97 4.20
C PRO A 43 -11.22 23.26 3.17
N PHE A 44 -10.14 22.60 3.65
CA PHE A 44 -9.15 21.95 2.78
C PHE A 44 -9.30 20.43 2.68
N ARG A 45 -10.19 19.82 3.46
CA ARG A 45 -10.35 18.34 3.52
C ARG A 45 -10.67 17.71 2.17
N LEU A 46 -11.34 18.41 1.27
CA LEU A 46 -11.65 17.97 -0.10
C LEU A 46 -10.76 18.63 -1.17
N HIS A 47 -9.76 19.40 -0.77
CA HIS A 47 -8.84 20.02 -1.73
C HIS A 47 -7.85 18.96 -2.25
N ARG A 48 -7.85 18.73 -3.58
CA ARG A 48 -7.11 17.62 -4.19
C ARG A 48 -5.62 17.61 -3.84
N LEU A 49 -4.95 18.76 -3.95
CA LEU A 49 -3.52 18.83 -3.64
C LEU A 49 -3.25 18.61 -2.14
N ALA A 50 -4.09 19.14 -1.25
CA ALA A 50 -3.95 18.91 0.18
C ALA A 50 -4.13 17.42 0.54
N GLN A 51 -5.04 16.73 -0.12
CA GLN A 51 -5.21 15.28 0.07
C GLN A 51 -4.01 14.47 -0.45
N ILE A 52 -3.44 14.83 -1.60
CA ILE A 52 -2.22 14.19 -2.12
C ILE A 52 -1.04 14.43 -1.19
N ASP A 53 -0.87 15.66 -0.71
CA ASP A 53 0.19 16.02 0.23
C ASP A 53 0.08 15.23 1.54
N CYS A 54 -1.13 15.15 2.10
CA CYS A 54 -1.41 14.33 3.27
C CYS A 54 -1.12 12.85 3.01
N ALA A 55 -1.55 12.29 1.89
CA ALA A 55 -1.29 10.89 1.54
C ALA A 55 0.22 10.61 1.42
N LEU A 56 1.00 11.53 0.86
CA LEU A 56 2.47 11.43 0.79
C LEU A 56 3.09 11.47 2.19
N TYR A 57 2.65 12.39 3.04
CA TYR A 57 3.10 12.47 4.42
C TYR A 57 2.84 11.15 5.18
N LEU A 58 1.63 10.59 5.07
CA LEU A 58 1.29 9.32 5.70
C LEU A 58 2.11 8.14 5.16
N LEU A 59 2.36 8.10 3.84
CA LEU A 59 3.21 7.08 3.23
C LEU A 59 4.66 7.19 3.71
N GLU A 60 5.18 8.40 3.91
CA GLU A 60 6.51 8.61 4.47
C GLU A 60 6.58 8.13 5.93
N GLN A 61 5.57 8.40 6.74
CA GLN A 61 5.48 7.86 8.10
C GLN A 61 5.41 6.33 8.10
N ASN A 62 4.59 5.76 7.22
CA ASN A 62 4.48 4.31 7.08
C ASN A 62 5.81 3.68 6.64
N HIS A 63 6.54 4.34 5.72
CA HIS A 63 7.88 3.92 5.32
C HIS A 63 8.84 3.86 6.50
N ARG A 64 8.90 4.91 7.33
CA ARG A 64 9.78 4.97 8.51
C ARG A 64 9.49 3.86 9.52
N ASN A 65 8.21 3.52 9.68
CA ASN A 65 7.77 2.51 10.63
C ASN A 65 7.90 1.08 10.07
N LEU A 66 7.65 0.88 8.78
CA LEU A 66 7.71 -0.43 8.13
C LEU A 66 9.15 -0.89 7.90
N LYS A 67 10.05 0.02 7.47
CA LYS A 67 11.39 -0.33 6.99
C LYS A 67 12.21 -1.16 7.98
N PRO A 68 12.32 -0.79 9.26
CA PRO A 68 13.09 -1.59 10.22
C PRO A 68 12.53 -3.00 10.41
N VAL A 69 11.22 -3.13 10.52
CA VAL A 69 10.53 -4.42 10.72
C VAL A 69 10.65 -5.31 9.48
N PHE A 70 10.56 -4.70 8.29
CA PHE A 70 10.77 -5.40 7.04
C PHE A 70 12.20 -5.91 6.90
N ASP A 71 13.21 -5.09 7.22
CA ASP A 71 14.60 -5.48 7.12
C ASP A 71 14.96 -6.62 8.07
N GLU A 72 14.36 -6.67 9.25
CA GLU A 72 14.50 -7.80 10.16
C GLU A 72 13.94 -9.09 9.59
N ALA A 73 12.75 -9.04 8.99
CA ALA A 73 12.06 -10.22 8.45
C ALA A 73 12.62 -10.68 7.09
N PHE A 74 12.87 -9.74 6.17
CA PHE A 74 13.15 -10.03 4.76
C PHE A 74 14.41 -9.34 4.19
N GLY A 75 15.23 -8.69 5.03
CA GLY A 75 16.44 -8.00 4.57
C GLY A 75 17.50 -8.90 3.96
N HIS A 76 17.40 -10.22 4.16
CA HIS A 76 18.28 -11.24 3.56
C HIS A 76 17.93 -11.57 2.10
N LEU A 77 16.78 -11.12 1.59
CA LEU A 77 16.35 -11.38 0.22
C LEU A 77 17.22 -10.61 -0.80
N ALA A 78 17.35 -11.16 -2.01
CA ALA A 78 17.97 -10.44 -3.12
C ALA A 78 17.23 -9.11 -3.40
N ALA A 79 18.00 -8.04 -3.64
CA ALA A 79 17.47 -6.69 -3.75
C ALA A 79 16.22 -6.54 -4.65
N PRO A 80 16.17 -7.07 -5.89
CA PRO A 80 14.96 -6.93 -6.72
C PRO A 80 13.70 -7.52 -6.11
N LYS A 81 13.84 -8.65 -5.40
CA LYS A 81 12.70 -9.29 -4.72
C LYS A 81 12.34 -8.53 -3.44
N ALA A 82 13.34 -8.15 -2.64
CA ALA A 82 13.14 -7.37 -1.42
C ALA A 82 12.43 -6.04 -1.73
N ASP A 83 12.91 -5.32 -2.75
CA ASP A 83 12.33 -4.03 -3.15
C ASP A 83 10.87 -4.18 -3.61
N SER A 84 10.59 -5.20 -4.44
CA SER A 84 9.23 -5.47 -4.92
C SER A 84 8.30 -5.83 -3.77
N LEU A 85 8.71 -6.74 -2.87
CA LEU A 85 7.93 -7.12 -1.69
C LEU A 85 7.69 -5.92 -0.77
N TYR A 86 8.73 -5.14 -0.51
CA TYR A 86 8.65 -3.94 0.31
C TYR A 86 7.63 -2.93 -0.23
N GLN A 87 7.68 -2.66 -1.54
CA GLN A 87 6.73 -1.75 -2.19
C GLN A 87 5.29 -2.24 -2.05
N MET A 88 5.04 -3.54 -2.23
CA MET A 88 3.70 -4.12 -2.06
C MET A 88 3.20 -3.95 -0.62
N LEU A 89 4.04 -4.23 0.37
CA LEU A 89 3.68 -4.06 1.78
C LEU A 89 3.47 -2.59 2.14
N LEU A 90 4.27 -1.67 1.60
CA LEU A 90 4.07 -0.23 1.80
C LEU A 90 2.75 0.25 1.17
N VAL A 91 2.36 -0.27 0.01
CA VAL A 91 1.04 -0.02 -0.57
C VAL A 91 -0.06 -0.56 0.35
N GLN A 92 0.13 -1.77 0.88
CA GLN A 92 -0.82 -2.41 1.80
C GLN A 92 -1.05 -1.61 3.09
N THR A 93 -0.01 -0.90 3.60
CA THR A 93 -0.16 -0.08 4.82
C THR A 93 -1.21 1.01 4.68
N TYR A 94 -1.44 1.50 3.48
CA TYR A 94 -2.43 2.55 3.23
C TYR A 94 -3.86 2.06 3.46
N HIS A 95 -4.14 0.84 3.00
CA HIS A 95 -5.45 0.22 3.14
C HIS A 95 -5.67 -0.39 4.53
N SER A 96 -4.71 -1.18 5.00
CA SER A 96 -4.86 -1.96 6.23
C SER A 96 -4.36 -1.24 7.48
N GLY A 97 -3.65 -0.12 7.32
CA GLY A 97 -2.94 0.56 8.39
C GLY A 97 -1.57 -0.04 8.69
N ILE A 98 -0.63 0.83 9.10
CA ILE A 98 0.76 0.44 9.37
C ILE A 98 0.87 -0.60 10.49
N GLY A 99 0.09 -0.46 11.56
CA GLY A 99 0.11 -1.38 12.70
C GLY A 99 -0.20 -2.82 12.31
N ARG A 100 -1.22 -3.04 11.47
CA ARG A 100 -1.56 -4.39 10.98
C ARG A 100 -0.46 -4.97 10.10
N VAL A 101 0.06 -4.20 9.16
CA VAL A 101 1.11 -4.70 8.26
C VAL A 101 2.41 -5.02 9.01
N THR A 102 2.81 -4.21 9.99
CA THR A 102 3.96 -4.55 10.83
C THR A 102 3.70 -5.77 11.71
N ALA A 103 2.49 -5.94 12.22
CA ALA A 103 2.11 -7.12 13.00
C ALA A 103 2.20 -8.43 12.18
N LEU A 104 1.87 -8.40 10.87
CA LEU A 104 2.09 -9.57 9.99
C LEU A 104 3.55 -10.00 9.91
N LEU A 105 4.49 -9.10 10.23
CA LEU A 105 5.93 -9.36 10.16
C LEU A 105 6.52 -9.76 11.52
N ASN A 106 6.04 -9.19 12.62
CA ASN A 106 6.71 -9.29 13.92
C ASN A 106 5.82 -9.71 15.09
N ASP A 107 4.49 -9.75 14.96
CA ASP A 107 3.63 -10.24 16.04
C ASP A 107 3.60 -11.78 16.04
N PRO A 108 3.98 -12.46 17.13
CA PRO A 108 4.02 -13.92 17.20
C PRO A 108 2.68 -14.61 16.90
N SER A 109 1.54 -13.92 17.06
CA SER A 109 0.23 -14.46 16.73
C SER A 109 -0.11 -14.38 15.24
N LEU A 110 0.56 -13.51 14.47
CA LEU A 110 0.25 -13.20 13.07
C LEU A 110 1.39 -13.50 12.10
N ASN A 111 2.65 -13.56 12.59
CA ASN A 111 3.84 -13.63 11.73
C ASN A 111 4.18 -15.03 11.20
N GLY A 112 3.38 -16.06 11.49
CA GLY A 112 3.67 -17.43 11.06
C GLY A 112 3.89 -17.57 9.55
N ALA A 113 3.09 -16.86 8.74
CA ALA A 113 3.28 -16.84 7.28
C ALA A 113 4.57 -16.10 6.88
N ALA A 114 4.89 -14.98 7.52
CA ALA A 114 6.12 -14.23 7.24
C ALA A 114 7.36 -15.07 7.52
N LEU A 115 7.41 -15.78 8.65
CA LEU A 115 8.50 -16.70 9.00
C LEU A 115 8.65 -17.83 7.97
N TYR A 116 7.53 -18.46 7.59
CA TYR A 116 7.54 -19.52 6.56
C TYR A 116 8.07 -19.01 5.22
N PHE A 117 7.59 -17.85 4.75
CA PHE A 117 8.04 -17.27 3.49
C PHE A 117 9.47 -16.76 3.54
N ALA A 118 9.95 -16.26 4.67
CA ALA A 118 11.34 -15.86 4.85
C ALA A 118 12.29 -17.07 4.70
N GLU A 119 11.93 -18.22 5.30
CA GLU A 119 12.72 -19.47 5.20
C GLU A 119 12.70 -20.09 3.80
N HIS A 120 11.60 -19.92 3.06
CA HIS A 120 11.39 -20.58 1.75
C HIS A 120 11.26 -19.59 0.59
N ALA A 121 11.85 -18.39 0.74
CA ALA A 121 11.63 -17.28 -0.19
C ALA A 121 12.01 -17.59 -1.64
N GLU A 122 12.95 -18.52 -1.89
CA GLU A 122 13.36 -18.91 -3.23
C GLU A 122 12.24 -19.57 -4.06
N ARG A 123 11.21 -20.11 -3.39
CA ARG A 123 10.08 -20.82 -4.02
C ARG A 123 8.94 -19.90 -4.45
N PHE A 124 8.94 -18.66 -3.97
CA PHE A 124 7.82 -17.74 -4.10
C PHE A 124 8.24 -16.44 -4.77
N SER A 125 7.37 -15.85 -5.57
CA SER A 125 7.55 -14.48 -6.02
C SER A 125 7.28 -13.48 -4.87
N ALA A 126 7.68 -12.22 -5.03
CA ALA A 126 7.35 -11.16 -4.07
C ALA A 126 5.82 -11.01 -3.89
N GLY A 127 5.07 -11.17 -5.00
CA GLY A 127 3.60 -11.14 -4.98
C GLY A 127 2.99 -12.29 -4.20
N ASP A 128 3.52 -13.52 -4.37
CA ASP A 128 3.04 -14.68 -3.60
C ASP A 128 3.25 -14.49 -2.10
N ILE A 129 4.40 -13.90 -1.71
CA ILE A 129 4.72 -13.63 -0.30
C ILE A 129 3.76 -12.58 0.26
N ALA A 130 3.61 -11.44 -0.43
CA ALA A 130 2.72 -10.37 0.01
C ALA A 130 1.28 -10.85 0.16
N LEU A 131 0.76 -11.53 -0.88
CA LEU A 131 -0.60 -12.08 -0.90
C LEU A 131 -0.77 -13.17 0.17
N GLY A 132 0.21 -14.08 0.28
CA GLY A 132 0.15 -15.21 1.21
C GLY A 132 0.11 -14.78 2.67
N MET A 133 0.86 -13.72 3.06
CA MET A 133 0.79 -13.16 4.41
C MET A 133 -0.59 -12.60 4.74
N VAL A 134 -1.21 -11.87 3.83
CA VAL A 134 -2.56 -11.34 4.02
C VAL A 134 -3.59 -12.47 4.04
N PHE A 135 -3.49 -13.41 3.09
CA PHE A 135 -4.41 -14.54 2.99
C PHE A 135 -4.41 -15.44 4.24
N HIS A 136 -3.24 -15.75 4.76
CA HIS A 136 -3.08 -16.56 5.98
C HIS A 136 -3.77 -15.93 7.21
N ASN A 137 -3.80 -14.60 7.24
CA ASN A 137 -4.33 -13.82 8.37
C ASN A 137 -5.74 -13.24 8.11
N LEU A 138 -6.43 -13.69 7.05
CA LEU A 138 -7.80 -13.24 6.79
C LEU A 138 -8.73 -13.52 7.97
N GLY A 139 -9.53 -12.51 8.33
CA GLY A 139 -10.45 -12.58 9.47
C GLY A 139 -9.80 -12.27 10.82
N GLN A 140 -8.48 -12.10 10.88
CA GLN A 140 -7.76 -11.65 12.08
C GLN A 140 -7.51 -10.14 11.97
N GLU A 141 -7.52 -9.44 13.11
CA GLU A 141 -7.23 -8.00 13.17
C GLU A 141 -7.96 -7.17 12.11
N GLU A 142 -9.21 -7.53 11.81
CA GLU A 142 -10.04 -6.86 10.79
C GLU A 142 -9.49 -6.92 9.35
N LEU A 143 -8.56 -7.84 9.05
CA LEU A 143 -8.12 -8.10 7.68
C LEU A 143 -9.24 -8.81 6.91
N GLY A 144 -9.92 -8.06 6.06
CA GLY A 144 -10.99 -8.56 5.19
C GLY A 144 -10.51 -8.88 3.77
N PHE A 145 -11.42 -9.40 2.96
CA PHE A 145 -11.13 -9.71 1.55
C PHE A 145 -10.65 -8.50 0.72
N ALA A 146 -11.09 -7.28 1.07
CA ALA A 146 -10.62 -6.07 0.40
C ALA A 146 -9.09 -5.90 0.54
N ALA A 147 -8.53 -6.25 1.70
CA ALA A 147 -7.08 -6.22 1.92
C ALA A 147 -6.31 -7.16 0.98
N LEU A 148 -6.92 -8.29 0.60
CA LEU A 148 -6.30 -9.27 -0.28
C LEU A 148 -6.11 -8.75 -1.72
N TYR A 149 -7.05 -7.95 -2.22
CA TYR A 149 -7.04 -7.47 -3.61
C TYR A 149 -6.43 -6.09 -3.76
N TYR A 150 -6.34 -5.31 -2.69
CA TYR A 150 -5.97 -3.90 -2.75
C TYR A 150 -4.66 -3.61 -3.50
N VAL A 151 -3.60 -4.38 -3.22
CA VAL A 151 -2.29 -4.18 -3.86
C VAL A 151 -2.37 -4.46 -5.36
N ALA A 152 -3.08 -5.52 -5.76
CA ALA A 152 -3.29 -5.87 -7.16
C ALA A 152 -4.12 -4.79 -7.88
N ASP A 153 -5.20 -4.32 -7.26
CA ASP A 153 -6.05 -3.26 -7.82
C ASP A 153 -5.26 -1.96 -8.03
N VAL A 154 -4.43 -1.56 -7.06
CA VAL A 154 -3.54 -0.39 -7.19
C VAL A 154 -2.52 -0.59 -8.31
N ALA A 155 -1.93 -1.78 -8.45
CA ALA A 155 -0.97 -2.08 -9.51
C ALA A 155 -1.63 -1.96 -10.90
N ILE A 156 -2.78 -2.61 -11.11
CA ILE A 156 -3.55 -2.55 -12.36
C ILE A 156 -3.98 -1.12 -12.68
N ALA A 157 -4.48 -0.38 -11.69
CA ALA A 157 -4.89 1.01 -11.87
C ALA A 157 -3.70 1.93 -12.19
N THR A 158 -2.52 1.66 -11.60
CA THR A 158 -1.28 2.37 -11.92
C THR A 158 -0.86 2.15 -13.36
N GLU A 159 -0.88 0.91 -13.83
CA GLU A 159 -0.57 0.56 -15.21
C GLU A 159 -1.54 1.24 -16.19
N ALA A 160 -2.85 1.16 -15.92
CA ALA A 160 -3.86 1.84 -16.70
C ALA A 160 -3.70 3.37 -16.74
N ALA A 161 -3.26 3.99 -15.65
CA ALA A 161 -2.94 5.42 -15.60
C ALA A 161 -1.73 5.74 -16.47
N CYS A 162 -0.67 4.92 -16.41
CA CYS A 162 0.54 5.08 -17.22
C CYS A 162 0.27 4.92 -18.73
N ASP A 163 -0.65 4.08 -19.12
CA ASP A 163 -1.04 3.90 -20.53
C ASP A 163 -1.79 5.09 -21.09
N ARG A 164 -2.52 5.80 -20.25
CA ARG A 164 -3.33 6.96 -20.66
C ARG A 164 -2.61 8.30 -20.54
N VAL A 165 -1.66 8.41 -19.61
CA VAL A 165 -0.92 9.63 -19.30
C VAL A 165 0.57 9.37 -19.49
N HIS A 166 1.07 9.61 -20.71
CA HIS A 166 2.42 9.26 -21.12
C HIS A 166 3.54 9.95 -20.32
N ASP A 167 3.28 11.15 -19.78
CA ASP A 167 4.24 11.96 -19.03
C ASP A 167 4.09 11.82 -17.51
N LEU A 168 3.36 10.82 -17.04
CA LEU A 168 3.20 10.59 -15.60
C LEU A 168 4.53 10.12 -14.99
N PRO A 169 5.11 10.85 -14.02
CA PRO A 169 6.40 10.47 -13.42
C PRO A 169 6.35 9.08 -12.79
N GLY A 170 7.30 8.23 -13.15
CA GLY A 170 7.41 6.85 -12.68
C GLY A 170 6.82 5.79 -13.63
N CYS A 171 6.23 6.19 -14.76
CA CYS A 171 5.67 5.24 -15.75
C CYS A 171 6.70 4.71 -16.77
N GLY A 172 7.91 5.23 -16.80
CA GLY A 172 8.92 4.83 -17.81
C GLY A 172 9.89 3.75 -17.40
N ALA A 173 9.97 3.39 -16.14
CA ALA A 173 11.04 2.55 -15.60
C ALA A 173 10.81 1.03 -15.75
N GLU A 174 9.57 0.57 -15.97
CA GLU A 174 9.26 -0.87 -15.95
C GLU A 174 9.11 -1.52 -17.34
N ARG A 175 9.11 -0.75 -18.43
CA ARG A 175 8.93 -1.31 -19.80
C ARG A 175 10.15 -2.04 -20.37
N SER A 176 11.29 -2.08 -19.69
CA SER A 176 12.52 -2.71 -20.18
C SER A 176 12.76 -4.15 -19.71
N GLY A 177 11.87 -4.76 -18.97
CA GLY A 177 12.09 -6.05 -18.30
C GLY A 177 11.23 -7.23 -18.73
N ILE A 178 10.26 -7.07 -19.65
CA ILE A 178 9.45 -8.20 -20.14
C ILE A 178 9.50 -8.25 -21.67
N ARG A 179 10.46 -8.97 -22.20
CA ARG A 179 10.42 -9.62 -23.52
C ARG A 179 10.89 -11.05 -23.36
#